data_2f4259d9861b4f276c815d3b5fb54f3f
#
_entry.id   2f4259d9861b4f276c815d3b5fb54f3f
#
_cell.length_a   1.000
_cell.length_b   1.000
_cell.length_c   1.000
_cell.angle_alpha   90.00
_cell.angle_beta   90.00
_cell.angle_gamma   90.00
#
_symmetry.space_group_name_H-M   'P 1'
#
loop_
_entity.id
_entity.type
_entity.pdbx_description
1 polymer ?
#
loop_
_entity_poly.entity_id
_entity_poly.type
_entity_poly.pdbx_seq_one_letter_code
_entity_poly.pdbx_strand_id
1 'polypeptide(L)'
;MEPKQYYIGIDVGGTSVKEGLFDEDGNLLAKASVPTPPIVDAAGFAAVTEAIDQVVAKAQIPRAFVAGIGLAVPCPIPASGDAKVKANIAINLPELRVAIQEHCPDAVVKYENDANAAAMGEAWLGSAKGVQNVVMVTIGTGVGGGVIVNGDVVSGVVGAGGEIGHMCLNPAEERTCGCGGHGHLEQYSSATGVVSNYLAECKKAGVEPIELTGPSDSKDVFQACREGDKLALAAADTMADYLGRALALIANVVDPEMFLIGGGASASADVYLDKVREHFKQYALSASRETPIKVASLGNDAGIIGAAYVALRAAGN
;
A
#
# COMPACT_ATOMS: atom_id res chain seq x y z
N MET A 1 22.28 -24.58 19.12
CA MET A 1 21.80 -23.57 18.18
C MET A 1 20.33 -23.84 18.01
N GLU A 2 19.49 -22.87 18.28
CA GLU A 2 18.08 -22.98 17.93
C GLU A 2 17.95 -23.13 16.40
N PRO A 3 17.00 -23.92 15.91
CA PRO A 3 16.81 -24.06 14.48
C PRO A 3 16.45 -22.69 13.89
N LYS A 4 17.05 -22.33 12.76
CA LYS A 4 16.70 -21.09 12.05
C LYS A 4 15.21 -21.09 11.74
N GLN A 5 14.55 -19.97 11.99
CA GLN A 5 13.15 -19.76 11.68
C GLN A 5 13.01 -18.93 10.41
N TYR A 6 11.96 -19.22 9.64
CA TYR A 6 11.68 -18.54 8.39
C TYR A 6 10.27 -18.01 8.36
N TYR A 7 10.05 -16.96 7.57
CA TYR A 7 8.80 -16.24 7.52
C TYR A 7 8.36 -16.06 6.07
N ILE A 8 7.10 -16.32 5.79
CA ILE A 8 6.53 -16.12 4.46
C ILE A 8 5.66 -14.88 4.49
N GLY A 9 5.90 -13.98 3.56
CA GLY A 9 5.01 -12.86 3.26
C GLY A 9 4.25 -13.12 1.97
N ILE A 10 2.94 -12.98 2.03
CA ILE A 10 2.02 -13.15 0.89
C ILE A 10 1.31 -11.82 0.65
N ASP A 11 1.41 -11.28 -0.55
CA ASP A 11 0.70 -10.07 -1.00
C ASP A 11 -0.39 -10.47 -1.99
N VAL A 12 -1.64 -10.35 -1.56
CA VAL A 12 -2.82 -10.75 -2.34
C VAL A 12 -3.35 -9.54 -3.11
N GLY A 13 -2.81 -9.32 -4.30
CA GLY A 13 -3.28 -8.25 -5.19
C GLY A 13 -4.44 -8.70 -6.10
N GLY A 14 -5.07 -7.74 -6.77
CA GLY A 14 -6.19 -8.01 -7.69
C GLY A 14 -5.81 -8.81 -8.94
N THR A 15 -4.54 -8.81 -9.35
CA THR A 15 -4.06 -9.48 -10.57
C THR A 15 -3.08 -10.62 -10.30
N SER A 16 -2.35 -10.56 -9.18
CA SER A 16 -1.37 -11.58 -8.80
C SER A 16 -1.29 -11.71 -7.29
N VAL A 17 -1.11 -12.93 -6.82
CA VAL A 17 -0.63 -13.26 -5.48
C VAL A 17 0.89 -13.38 -5.57
N LYS A 18 1.59 -12.60 -4.77
CA LYS A 18 3.06 -12.65 -4.68
C LYS A 18 3.45 -13.22 -3.34
N GLU A 19 4.54 -13.97 -3.31
CA GLU A 19 5.05 -14.61 -2.12
C GLU A 19 6.54 -14.45 -2.02
N GLY A 20 7.03 -14.23 -0.80
CA GLY A 20 8.44 -14.19 -0.46
C GLY A 20 8.71 -14.97 0.81
N LEU A 21 9.81 -15.75 0.82
CA LEU A 21 10.31 -16.43 1.99
C LEU A 21 11.57 -15.71 2.47
N PHE A 22 11.58 -15.39 3.75
CA PHE A 22 12.61 -14.58 4.40
C PHE A 22 13.19 -15.31 5.62
N ASP A 23 14.45 -15.04 5.95
CA ASP A 23 14.99 -15.34 7.27
C ASP A 23 14.68 -14.23 8.29
N GLU A 24 15.09 -14.41 9.53
CA GLU A 24 14.87 -13.47 10.64
C GLU A 24 15.58 -12.11 10.44
N ASP A 25 16.62 -12.05 9.62
CA ASP A 25 17.33 -10.82 9.26
C ASP A 25 16.67 -10.05 8.10
N GLY A 26 15.64 -10.65 7.46
CA GLY A 26 14.94 -10.07 6.32
C GLY A 26 15.60 -10.37 4.97
N ASN A 27 16.52 -11.33 4.89
CA ASN A 27 17.06 -11.74 3.61
C ASN A 27 16.03 -12.55 2.83
N LEU A 28 15.71 -12.11 1.61
CA LEU A 28 14.81 -12.82 0.69
C LEU A 28 15.52 -14.06 0.13
N LEU A 29 15.01 -15.25 0.45
CA LEU A 29 15.59 -16.53 0.06
C LEU A 29 14.93 -17.11 -1.20
N ALA A 30 13.61 -16.90 -1.35
CA ALA A 30 12.85 -17.32 -2.52
C ALA A 30 11.67 -16.40 -2.74
N LYS A 31 11.24 -16.31 -4.01
CA LYS A 31 10.06 -15.54 -4.42
C LYS A 31 9.26 -16.31 -5.47
N ALA A 32 7.93 -16.20 -5.38
CA ALA A 32 6.99 -16.71 -6.37
C ALA A 32 5.92 -15.66 -6.67
N SER A 33 5.23 -15.82 -7.78
CA SER A 33 4.05 -15.04 -8.12
C SER A 33 3.14 -15.88 -9.00
N VAL A 34 1.84 -15.88 -8.70
CA VAL A 34 0.81 -16.56 -9.46
C VAL A 34 -0.32 -15.58 -9.78
N PRO A 35 -1.07 -15.76 -10.87
CA PRO A 35 -2.30 -14.99 -11.11
C PRO A 35 -3.26 -15.16 -9.92
N THR A 36 -3.95 -14.09 -9.51
CA THR A 36 -4.94 -14.16 -8.43
C THR A 36 -6.16 -14.96 -8.86
N PRO A 37 -6.41 -16.16 -8.29
CA PRO A 37 -7.68 -16.86 -8.48
C PRO A 37 -8.75 -16.25 -7.58
N PRO A 38 -10.04 -16.59 -7.77
CA PRO A 38 -11.02 -16.44 -6.71
C PRO A 38 -10.62 -17.28 -5.49
N ILE A 39 -10.38 -16.66 -4.34
CA ILE A 39 -9.90 -17.34 -3.11
C ILE A 39 -11.11 -17.55 -2.18
N VAL A 40 -12.14 -18.26 -2.67
CA VAL A 40 -13.43 -18.41 -1.97
C VAL A 40 -13.80 -19.88 -1.72
N ASP A 41 -13.03 -20.82 -2.24
CA ASP A 41 -13.27 -22.25 -2.18
C ASP A 41 -11.96 -23.05 -2.07
N ALA A 42 -12.08 -24.36 -2.00
CA ALA A 42 -10.92 -25.26 -1.84
C ALA A 42 -9.88 -25.11 -2.96
N ALA A 43 -10.29 -24.82 -4.20
CA ALA A 43 -9.36 -24.63 -5.31
C ALA A 43 -8.55 -23.32 -5.16
N GLY A 44 -9.22 -22.23 -4.75
CA GLY A 44 -8.56 -20.97 -4.46
C GLY A 44 -7.61 -21.05 -3.25
N PHE A 45 -8.00 -21.78 -2.20
CA PHE A 45 -7.12 -22.00 -1.03
C PHE A 45 -5.92 -22.88 -1.39
N ALA A 46 -6.13 -23.93 -2.20
CA ALA A 46 -5.04 -24.77 -2.69
C ALA A 46 -4.02 -23.97 -3.50
N ALA A 47 -4.44 -23.03 -4.34
CA ALA A 47 -3.52 -22.20 -5.10
C ALA A 47 -2.58 -21.38 -4.21
N VAL A 48 -3.07 -20.87 -3.06
CA VAL A 48 -2.23 -20.16 -2.08
C VAL A 48 -1.28 -21.12 -1.35
N THR A 49 -1.76 -22.28 -0.90
CA THR A 49 -0.91 -23.25 -0.19
C THR A 49 0.13 -23.90 -1.11
N GLU A 50 -0.17 -24.13 -2.39
CA GLU A 50 0.79 -24.58 -3.40
C GLU A 50 1.88 -23.53 -3.67
N ALA A 51 1.54 -22.23 -3.65
CA ALA A 51 2.53 -21.20 -3.80
C ALA A 51 3.46 -21.12 -2.57
N ILE A 52 2.95 -21.38 -1.34
CA ILE A 52 3.78 -21.59 -0.15
C ILE A 52 4.77 -22.73 -0.37
N ASP A 53 4.33 -23.88 -0.87
CA ASP A 53 5.20 -25.02 -1.17
C ASP A 53 6.28 -24.67 -2.22
N GLN A 54 5.92 -23.85 -3.21
CA GLN A 54 6.88 -23.40 -4.24
C GLN A 54 8.03 -22.57 -3.66
N VAL A 55 7.75 -21.59 -2.77
CA VAL A 55 8.83 -20.77 -2.18
C VAL A 55 9.67 -21.58 -1.21
N VAL A 56 9.08 -22.49 -0.44
CA VAL A 56 9.76 -23.41 0.46
C VAL A 56 10.69 -24.34 -0.31
N ALA A 57 10.20 -24.96 -1.40
CA ALA A 57 10.98 -25.86 -2.25
C ALA A 57 12.14 -25.11 -2.95
N LYS A 58 11.89 -23.90 -3.47
CA LYS A 58 12.94 -23.06 -4.10
C LYS A 58 14.04 -22.72 -3.10
N ALA A 59 13.70 -22.43 -1.86
CA ALA A 59 14.66 -22.13 -0.80
C ALA A 59 15.36 -23.39 -0.24
N GLN A 60 14.90 -24.58 -0.59
CA GLN A 60 15.39 -25.88 -0.07
C GLN A 60 15.33 -25.96 1.47
N ILE A 61 14.24 -25.43 2.05
CA ILE A 61 14.00 -25.37 3.48
C ILE A 61 12.87 -26.35 3.84
N PRO A 62 12.97 -27.13 4.91
CA PRO A 62 11.84 -27.91 5.42
C PRO A 62 10.70 -26.99 5.88
N ARG A 63 9.46 -27.27 5.45
CA ARG A 63 8.28 -26.47 5.81
C ARG A 63 8.08 -26.32 7.32
N ALA A 64 8.48 -27.31 8.12
CA ALA A 64 8.44 -27.26 9.58
C ALA A 64 9.28 -26.13 10.20
N PHE A 65 10.18 -25.50 9.42
CA PHE A 65 10.96 -24.33 9.88
C PHE A 65 10.30 -22.99 9.54
N VAL A 66 9.13 -22.99 8.90
CA VAL A 66 8.32 -21.80 8.69
C VAL A 66 7.60 -21.49 10.01
N ALA A 67 8.08 -20.48 10.71
CA ALA A 67 7.53 -20.04 12.00
C ALA A 67 6.32 -19.11 11.87
N GLY A 68 6.22 -18.41 10.74
CA GLY A 68 5.11 -17.47 10.52
C GLY A 68 4.80 -17.20 9.06
N ILE A 69 3.52 -16.95 8.80
CA ILE A 69 2.97 -16.62 7.49
C ILE A 69 2.10 -15.37 7.65
N GLY A 70 2.51 -14.28 7.00
CA GLY A 70 1.76 -13.04 6.95
C GLY A 70 1.08 -12.85 5.59
N LEU A 71 -0.14 -12.33 5.60
CA LEU A 71 -0.87 -12.02 4.38
C LEU A 71 -1.24 -10.53 4.37
N ALA A 72 -0.75 -9.82 3.36
CA ALA A 72 -1.22 -8.49 3.00
C ALA A 72 -2.44 -8.61 2.09
N VAL A 73 -3.56 -8.00 2.48
CA VAL A 73 -4.84 -8.12 1.78
C VAL A 73 -5.50 -6.75 1.56
N PRO A 74 -6.19 -6.53 0.42
CA PRO A 74 -6.79 -5.23 0.10
C PRO A 74 -8.14 -5.05 0.80
N CYS A 75 -8.15 -5.12 2.13
CA CYS A 75 -9.30 -4.82 2.96
C CYS A 75 -8.89 -4.37 4.37
N PRO A 76 -9.75 -3.65 5.10
CA PRO A 76 -9.52 -3.29 6.49
C PRO A 76 -9.32 -4.51 7.40
N ILE A 77 -8.21 -4.54 8.13
CA ILE A 77 -7.91 -5.57 9.13
C ILE A 77 -7.82 -4.89 10.50
N PRO A 78 -8.78 -5.15 11.41
CA PRO A 78 -8.72 -4.59 12.76
C PRO A 78 -7.59 -5.22 13.58
N ALA A 79 -7.19 -4.56 14.67
CA ALA A 79 -6.15 -5.05 15.58
C ALA A 79 -6.43 -6.47 16.13
N SER A 80 -7.71 -6.90 16.18
CA SER A 80 -8.09 -8.28 16.53
C SER A 80 -7.66 -9.32 15.47
N GLY A 81 -7.33 -8.89 14.26
CA GLY A 81 -6.98 -9.76 13.14
C GLY A 81 -8.18 -10.43 12.44
N ASP A 82 -9.41 -10.09 12.85
CA ASP A 82 -10.64 -10.66 12.28
C ASP A 82 -11.26 -9.68 11.27
N ALA A 83 -11.01 -9.90 9.99
CA ALA A 83 -11.60 -9.10 8.93
C ALA A 83 -13.13 -9.30 8.89
N LYS A 84 -13.88 -8.23 9.14
CA LYS A 84 -15.36 -8.21 9.09
C LYS A 84 -15.90 -7.58 7.80
N VAL A 85 -15.04 -6.98 7.01
CA VAL A 85 -15.39 -6.24 5.79
C VAL A 85 -15.02 -7.07 4.58
N LYS A 86 -15.87 -7.03 3.53
CA LYS A 86 -15.54 -7.67 2.25
C LYS A 86 -14.35 -6.94 1.61
N ALA A 87 -13.37 -7.72 1.18
CA ALA A 87 -12.28 -7.23 0.33
C ALA A 87 -12.81 -6.81 -1.05
N ASN A 88 -12.06 -5.95 -1.75
CA ASN A 88 -12.33 -5.58 -3.14
C ASN A 88 -12.09 -6.74 -4.13
N ILE A 89 -11.62 -7.88 -3.62
CA ILE A 89 -11.41 -9.13 -4.36
C ILE A 89 -12.26 -10.26 -3.76
N ALA A 90 -12.52 -11.29 -4.54
CA ALA A 90 -13.25 -12.47 -4.07
C ALA A 90 -12.33 -13.33 -3.19
N ILE A 91 -12.41 -13.13 -1.86
CA ILE A 91 -11.61 -13.85 -0.86
C ILE A 91 -12.42 -14.17 0.39
N ASN A 92 -12.27 -15.39 0.90
CA ASN A 92 -12.82 -15.86 2.17
C ASN A 92 -11.68 -16.02 3.19
N LEU A 93 -11.35 -14.93 3.90
CA LEU A 93 -10.21 -14.89 4.82
C LEU A 93 -10.31 -15.89 5.99
N PRO A 94 -11.47 -16.12 6.63
CA PRO A 94 -11.58 -17.11 7.68
C PRO A 94 -11.23 -18.53 7.22
N GLU A 95 -11.77 -18.97 6.09
CA GLU A 95 -11.51 -20.33 5.56
C GLU A 95 -10.09 -20.45 5.00
N LEU A 96 -9.56 -19.39 4.35
CA LEU A 96 -8.17 -19.35 3.92
C LEU A 96 -7.20 -19.52 5.12
N ARG A 97 -7.49 -18.87 6.26
CA ARG A 97 -6.68 -19.04 7.48
C ARG A 97 -6.65 -20.50 7.92
N VAL A 98 -7.82 -21.17 7.93
CA VAL A 98 -7.90 -22.59 8.29
C VAL A 98 -7.08 -23.44 7.34
N ALA A 99 -7.21 -23.23 6.02
CA ALA A 99 -6.46 -23.98 5.01
C ALA A 99 -4.94 -23.80 5.16
N ILE A 100 -4.47 -22.58 5.41
CA ILE A 100 -3.03 -22.30 5.64
C ILE A 100 -2.58 -22.96 6.95
N GLN A 101 -3.38 -22.88 8.02
CA GLN A 101 -3.03 -23.45 9.33
C GLN A 101 -2.98 -24.98 9.29
N GLU A 102 -3.88 -25.63 8.53
CA GLU A 102 -3.84 -27.08 8.29
C GLU A 102 -2.60 -27.48 7.47
N HIS A 103 -2.22 -26.64 6.50
CA HIS A 103 -1.06 -26.88 5.64
C HIS A 103 0.28 -26.64 6.36
N CYS A 104 0.34 -25.64 7.24
CA CYS A 104 1.50 -25.24 8.04
C CYS A 104 1.12 -25.15 9.54
N PRO A 105 0.93 -26.31 10.23
CA PRO A 105 0.35 -26.33 11.58
C PRO A 105 1.18 -25.61 12.64
N ASP A 106 2.48 -25.54 12.45
CA ASP A 106 3.40 -24.89 13.41
C ASP A 106 3.59 -23.38 13.15
N ALA A 107 3.11 -22.86 12.03
CA ALA A 107 3.28 -21.47 11.65
C ALA A 107 2.19 -20.57 12.27
N VAL A 108 2.59 -19.39 12.77
CA VAL A 108 1.64 -18.33 13.15
C VAL A 108 1.11 -17.66 11.90
N VAL A 109 -0.22 -17.61 11.70
CA VAL A 109 -0.85 -16.95 10.54
C VAL A 109 -1.42 -15.60 10.93
N LYS A 110 -1.01 -14.53 10.23
CA LYS A 110 -1.46 -13.16 10.46
C LYS A 110 -1.92 -12.49 9.17
N TYR A 111 -3.00 -11.73 9.28
CA TYR A 111 -3.46 -10.82 8.22
C TYR A 111 -3.11 -9.38 8.55
N GLU A 112 -2.82 -8.59 7.53
CA GLU A 112 -2.68 -7.15 7.61
C GLU A 112 -3.26 -6.49 6.33
N ASN A 113 -3.67 -5.24 6.42
CA ASN A 113 -4.02 -4.46 5.24
C ASN A 113 -2.78 -4.26 4.35
N ASP A 114 -2.94 -4.22 3.04
CA ASP A 114 -1.85 -4.13 2.06
C ASP A 114 -1.00 -2.85 2.20
N ALA A 115 -1.62 -1.69 2.42
CA ALA A 115 -0.91 -0.44 2.63
C ALA A 115 -0.18 -0.41 3.99
N ASN A 116 -0.79 -0.96 5.04
CA ASN A 116 -0.16 -1.14 6.34
C ASN A 116 1.05 -2.08 6.24
N ALA A 117 0.89 -3.21 5.54
CA ALA A 117 1.98 -4.15 5.30
C ALA A 117 3.13 -3.46 4.54
N ALA A 118 2.83 -2.70 3.48
CA ALA A 118 3.85 -1.95 2.76
C ALA A 118 4.60 -0.96 3.65
N ALA A 119 3.89 -0.23 4.53
CA ALA A 119 4.50 0.67 5.52
C ALA A 119 5.42 -0.08 6.50
N MET A 120 4.99 -1.24 6.99
CA MET A 120 5.78 -2.11 7.86
C MET A 120 7.03 -2.64 7.15
N GLY A 121 6.93 -2.98 5.87
CA GLY A 121 8.08 -3.38 5.05
C GLY A 121 9.13 -2.27 4.94
N GLU A 122 8.70 -1.05 4.64
CA GLU A 122 9.58 0.12 4.56
C GLU A 122 10.21 0.46 5.93
N ALA A 123 9.50 0.24 7.03
CA ALA A 123 10.03 0.42 8.39
C ALA A 123 11.05 -0.67 8.76
N TRP A 124 10.91 -1.88 8.25
CA TRP A 124 11.83 -2.99 8.52
C TRP A 124 13.10 -2.91 7.66
N LEU A 125 12.95 -2.85 6.34
CA LEU A 125 14.07 -3.00 5.39
C LEU A 125 14.24 -1.82 4.41
N GLY A 126 13.28 -0.88 4.39
CA GLY A 126 13.24 0.18 3.39
C GLY A 126 13.67 1.56 3.88
N SER A 127 13.07 2.58 3.25
CA SER A 127 13.40 4.01 3.48
C SER A 127 13.10 4.51 4.89
N ALA A 128 12.27 3.80 5.67
CA ALA A 128 11.94 4.14 7.05
C ALA A 128 12.63 3.25 8.08
N LYS A 129 13.67 2.49 7.69
CA LYS A 129 14.38 1.62 8.64
C LYS A 129 14.91 2.39 9.84
N GLY A 130 14.50 1.94 11.05
CA GLY A 130 14.87 2.56 12.31
C GLY A 130 14.03 3.76 12.72
N VAL A 131 13.02 4.14 11.94
CA VAL A 131 12.07 5.22 12.25
C VAL A 131 10.85 4.62 12.93
N GLN A 132 10.35 5.28 13.99
CA GLN A 132 9.26 4.76 14.81
C GLN A 132 7.89 5.34 14.44
N ASN A 133 7.86 6.54 13.87
CA ASN A 133 6.63 7.26 13.54
C ASN A 133 6.64 7.61 12.05
N VAL A 134 5.93 6.84 11.24
CA VAL A 134 5.95 6.94 9.77
C VAL A 134 4.53 6.92 9.24
N VAL A 135 4.26 7.79 8.28
CA VAL A 135 3.04 7.69 7.47
C VAL A 135 3.44 7.39 6.03
N MET A 136 2.99 6.26 5.54
CA MET A 136 3.15 5.86 4.14
C MET A 136 1.86 6.12 3.38
N VAL A 137 1.98 6.75 2.20
CA VAL A 137 0.90 6.93 1.25
C VAL A 137 1.22 6.11 0.01
N THR A 138 0.35 5.17 -0.32
CA THR A 138 0.47 4.37 -1.55
C THR A 138 -0.44 4.95 -2.62
N ILE A 139 0.15 5.37 -3.75
CA ILE A 139 -0.56 5.97 -4.88
C ILE A 139 -0.58 4.97 -6.03
N GLY A 140 -1.74 4.37 -6.24
CA GLY A 140 -2.05 3.43 -7.31
C GLY A 140 -3.33 3.84 -8.03
N THR A 141 -4.17 2.88 -8.43
CA THR A 141 -5.54 3.13 -8.94
C THR A 141 -6.35 3.96 -7.95
N GLY A 142 -6.16 3.71 -6.64
CA GLY A 142 -6.63 4.50 -5.51
C GLY A 142 -5.50 5.10 -4.69
N VAL A 143 -5.83 5.57 -3.48
CA VAL A 143 -4.87 6.05 -2.48
C VAL A 143 -5.06 5.24 -1.19
N GLY A 144 -4.04 4.47 -0.82
CA GLY A 144 -3.97 3.79 0.47
C GLY A 144 -3.05 4.51 1.45
N GLY A 145 -3.11 4.13 2.71
CA GLY A 145 -2.22 4.65 3.73
C GLY A 145 -1.88 3.63 4.80
N GLY A 146 -0.65 3.69 5.28
CA GLY A 146 -0.18 2.96 6.45
C GLY A 146 0.38 3.94 7.47
N VAL A 147 -0.16 3.92 8.69
CA VAL A 147 0.26 4.79 9.78
C VAL A 147 0.94 3.95 10.84
N ILE A 148 2.20 4.28 11.14
CA ILE A 148 3.00 3.65 12.20
C ILE A 148 3.26 4.69 13.27
N VAL A 149 2.94 4.35 14.53
CA VAL A 149 3.21 5.18 15.70
C VAL A 149 3.90 4.33 16.75
N ASN A 150 5.05 4.77 17.21
CA ASN A 150 5.91 4.03 18.17
C ASN A 150 6.26 2.61 17.68
N GLY A 151 6.44 2.45 16.37
CA GLY A 151 6.77 1.17 15.75
C GLY A 151 5.58 0.23 15.51
N ASP A 152 4.37 0.62 15.89
CA ASP A 152 3.15 -0.19 15.72
C ASP A 152 2.18 0.43 14.71
N VAL A 153 1.55 -0.43 13.91
CA VAL A 153 0.52 0.00 12.96
C VAL A 153 -0.73 0.48 13.69
N VAL A 154 -1.25 1.60 13.25
CA VAL A 154 -2.55 2.13 13.70
C VAL A 154 -3.66 1.50 12.87
N SER A 155 -4.05 0.27 13.18
CA SER A 155 -5.15 -0.43 12.48
C SER A 155 -6.54 0.12 12.84
N GLY A 156 -6.71 0.63 14.06
CA GLY A 156 -8.01 1.08 14.58
C GLY A 156 -8.95 -0.06 14.99
N VAL A 157 -10.10 0.30 15.50
CA VAL A 157 -11.09 -0.65 16.08
C VAL A 157 -11.74 -1.53 15.02
N VAL A 158 -11.95 -0.98 13.82
CA VAL A 158 -12.62 -1.67 12.71
C VAL A 158 -11.68 -1.92 11.51
N GLY A 159 -10.39 -1.62 11.66
CA GLY A 159 -9.42 -1.73 10.57
C GLY A 159 -9.34 -0.49 9.66
N ALA A 160 -10.01 0.60 10.00
CA ALA A 160 -10.05 1.82 9.18
C ALA A 160 -8.96 2.86 9.54
N GLY A 161 -8.04 2.50 10.45
CA GLY A 161 -6.85 3.33 10.69
C GLY A 161 -5.98 3.37 9.43
N GLY A 162 -5.58 4.56 9.02
CA GLY A 162 -4.77 4.72 7.80
C GLY A 162 -5.56 4.83 6.49
N GLU A 163 -6.89 4.78 6.49
CA GLU A 163 -7.73 4.99 5.29
C GLU A 163 -7.71 6.46 4.81
N ILE A 164 -6.49 7.00 4.61
CA ILE A 164 -6.23 8.40 4.31
C ILE A 164 -6.77 8.83 2.93
N GLY A 165 -6.87 7.90 1.99
CA GLY A 165 -7.45 8.15 0.67
C GLY A 165 -8.90 8.62 0.73
N HIS A 166 -9.61 8.30 1.82
CA HIS A 166 -11.00 8.67 2.04
C HIS A 166 -11.17 9.94 2.90
N MET A 167 -10.10 10.68 3.19
CA MET A 167 -10.22 12.01 3.79
C MET A 167 -10.94 12.97 2.85
N CYS A 168 -12.09 13.53 3.30
CA CYS A 168 -12.83 14.52 2.53
C CYS A 168 -12.12 15.88 2.58
N LEU A 169 -11.50 16.28 1.48
CA LEU A 169 -10.77 17.53 1.32
C LEU A 169 -11.53 18.59 0.52
N ASN A 170 -12.55 18.19 -0.21
CA ASN A 170 -13.42 19.06 -0.98
C ASN A 170 -14.90 18.63 -0.85
N PRO A 171 -15.63 19.13 0.17
CA PRO A 171 -17.03 18.77 0.35
C PRO A 171 -17.95 19.17 -0.81
N ALA A 172 -17.50 20.07 -1.70
CA ALA A 172 -18.27 20.53 -2.86
C ALA A 172 -18.03 19.65 -4.12
N GLU A 173 -17.24 18.60 -4.04
CA GLU A 173 -17.02 17.68 -5.17
C GLU A 173 -18.30 16.92 -5.50
N GLU A 174 -18.72 16.95 -6.76
CA GLU A 174 -19.92 16.25 -7.23
C GLU A 174 -19.65 14.81 -7.67
N ARG A 175 -18.40 14.48 -8.04
CA ARG A 175 -18.02 13.11 -8.43
C ARG A 175 -18.09 12.19 -7.22
N THR A 176 -18.66 11.01 -7.41
CA THR A 176 -18.73 9.97 -6.37
C THR A 176 -17.41 9.19 -6.31
N CYS A 177 -16.85 9.04 -5.12
CA CYS A 177 -15.74 8.13 -4.85
C CYS A 177 -16.23 6.67 -4.88
N GLY A 178 -15.33 5.70 -5.14
CA GLY A 178 -15.64 4.27 -5.13
C GLY A 178 -16.26 3.76 -3.82
N CYS A 179 -16.01 4.42 -2.69
CA CYS A 179 -16.63 4.12 -1.40
C CYS A 179 -18.05 4.70 -1.23
N GLY A 180 -18.56 5.45 -2.19
CA GLY A 180 -19.88 6.13 -2.14
C GLY A 180 -19.84 7.54 -1.56
N GLY A 181 -18.72 8.02 -1.01
CA GLY A 181 -18.52 9.39 -0.53
C GLY A 181 -18.10 10.37 -1.63
N HIS A 182 -17.83 11.62 -1.25
CA HIS A 182 -17.45 12.70 -2.16
C HIS A 182 -16.25 13.49 -1.62
N GLY A 183 -15.50 14.10 -2.54
CA GLY A 183 -14.41 15.03 -2.20
C GLY A 183 -13.21 14.41 -1.52
N HIS A 184 -13.02 13.12 -1.67
CA HIS A 184 -11.97 12.35 -1.06
C HIS A 184 -10.61 12.59 -1.74
N LEU A 185 -9.52 12.51 -0.96
CA LEU A 185 -8.14 12.63 -1.46
C LEU A 185 -7.90 11.77 -2.70
N GLU A 186 -8.37 10.52 -2.69
CA GLU A 186 -8.22 9.57 -3.79
C GLU A 186 -8.71 10.11 -5.13
N GLN A 187 -9.80 10.88 -5.13
CA GLN A 187 -10.37 11.45 -6.36
C GLN A 187 -9.47 12.47 -7.06
N TYR A 188 -8.47 12.99 -6.36
CA TYR A 188 -7.52 13.99 -6.87
C TYR A 188 -6.11 13.45 -7.01
N SER A 189 -5.67 12.60 -6.07
CA SER A 189 -4.26 12.24 -5.92
C SER A 189 -3.95 10.78 -6.24
N SER A 190 -4.92 9.97 -6.68
CA SER A 190 -4.67 8.66 -7.26
C SER A 190 -4.26 8.74 -8.73
N ALA A 191 -3.80 7.63 -9.33
CA ALA A 191 -3.56 7.55 -10.76
C ALA A 191 -4.82 7.90 -11.57
N THR A 192 -5.99 7.38 -11.15
CA THR A 192 -7.29 7.74 -11.74
C THR A 192 -7.61 9.22 -11.54
N GLY A 193 -7.29 9.75 -10.37
CA GLY A 193 -7.48 11.17 -10.04
C GLY A 193 -6.68 12.10 -10.94
N VAL A 194 -5.40 11.79 -11.19
CA VAL A 194 -4.52 12.56 -12.09
C VAL A 194 -5.08 12.59 -13.50
N VAL A 195 -5.52 11.44 -14.04
CA VAL A 195 -6.16 11.39 -15.37
C VAL A 195 -7.44 12.23 -15.39
N SER A 196 -8.27 12.11 -14.36
CA SER A 196 -9.51 12.91 -14.24
C SER A 196 -9.23 14.41 -14.17
N ASN A 197 -8.21 14.83 -13.43
CA ASN A 197 -7.79 16.23 -13.35
C ASN A 197 -7.33 16.73 -14.73
N TYR A 198 -6.53 15.92 -15.46
CA TYR A 198 -6.07 16.27 -16.80
C TYR A 198 -7.23 16.45 -17.79
N LEU A 199 -8.16 15.50 -17.82
CA LEU A 199 -9.35 15.59 -18.67
C LEU A 199 -10.22 16.81 -18.33
N ALA A 200 -10.32 17.18 -17.06
CA ALA A 200 -11.02 18.39 -16.63
C ALA A 200 -10.33 19.67 -17.13
N GLU A 201 -9.01 19.74 -17.08
CA GLU A 201 -8.25 20.88 -17.63
C GLU A 201 -8.36 20.96 -19.16
N CYS A 202 -8.31 19.83 -19.89
CA CYS A 202 -8.55 19.80 -21.33
C CYS A 202 -9.94 20.31 -21.69
N LYS A 203 -10.98 19.83 -21.00
CA LYS A 203 -12.37 20.29 -21.19
C LYS A 203 -12.53 21.78 -20.94
N LYS A 204 -11.91 22.29 -19.88
CA LYS A 204 -11.95 23.73 -19.53
C LYS A 204 -11.25 24.60 -20.58
N ALA A 205 -10.15 24.10 -21.17
CA ALA A 205 -9.40 24.77 -22.22
C ALA A 205 -10.02 24.61 -23.62
N GLY A 206 -10.99 23.71 -23.81
CA GLY A 206 -11.56 23.36 -25.12
C GLY A 206 -10.57 22.63 -26.02
N VAL A 207 -9.66 21.88 -25.47
CA VAL A 207 -8.58 21.13 -26.16
C VAL A 207 -8.85 19.63 -26.05
N GLU A 208 -8.61 18.89 -27.13
CA GLU A 208 -8.67 17.43 -27.09
C GLU A 208 -7.52 16.88 -26.24
N PRO A 209 -7.78 15.88 -25.37
CA PRO A 209 -6.73 15.27 -24.57
C PRO A 209 -5.73 14.47 -25.45
N ILE A 210 -4.54 14.23 -24.90
CA ILE A 210 -3.60 13.25 -25.46
C ILE A 210 -4.24 11.86 -25.49
N GLU A 211 -3.70 10.95 -26.31
CA GLU A 211 -4.08 9.54 -26.26
C GLU A 211 -3.71 8.95 -24.89
N LEU A 212 -4.71 8.38 -24.20
CA LEU A 212 -4.53 7.75 -22.89
C LEU A 212 -4.67 6.22 -23.05
N THR A 213 -3.75 5.47 -22.47
CA THR A 213 -3.79 4.00 -22.53
C THR A 213 -4.90 3.42 -21.66
N GLY A 214 -5.37 4.16 -20.65
CA GLY A 214 -6.50 3.78 -19.82
C GLY A 214 -6.91 4.85 -18.80
N PRO A 215 -8.08 4.68 -18.19
CA PRO A 215 -8.66 5.68 -17.28
C PRO A 215 -7.91 5.82 -15.95
N SER A 216 -7.03 4.89 -15.62
CA SER A 216 -6.20 4.90 -14.41
C SER A 216 -4.70 4.92 -14.72
N ASP A 217 -4.31 5.05 -16.00
CA ASP A 217 -2.90 5.10 -16.38
C ASP A 217 -2.40 6.55 -16.41
N SER A 218 -1.95 7.01 -15.24
CA SER A 218 -1.37 8.35 -15.09
C SER A 218 0.01 8.52 -15.76
N LYS A 219 0.62 7.44 -16.26
CA LYS A 219 1.95 7.50 -16.90
C LYS A 219 1.94 8.41 -18.10
N ASP A 220 0.87 8.37 -18.91
CA ASP A 220 0.74 9.21 -20.10
C ASP A 220 0.68 10.69 -19.72
N VAL A 221 -0.08 11.03 -18.66
CA VAL A 221 -0.16 12.39 -18.15
C VAL A 221 1.18 12.84 -17.57
N PHE A 222 1.86 11.99 -16.80
CA PHE A 222 3.19 12.33 -16.28
C PHE A 222 4.25 12.43 -17.37
N GLN A 223 4.12 11.66 -18.46
CA GLN A 223 4.98 11.81 -19.63
C GLN A 223 4.73 13.15 -20.33
N ALA A 224 3.47 13.55 -20.52
CA ALA A 224 3.13 14.86 -21.05
C ALA A 224 3.66 16.01 -20.15
N CYS A 225 3.66 15.83 -18.82
CA CYS A 225 4.31 16.80 -17.91
C CYS A 225 5.80 16.97 -18.21
N ARG A 226 6.54 15.86 -18.43
CA ARG A 226 7.98 15.90 -18.77
C ARG A 226 8.23 16.57 -20.12
N GLU A 227 7.27 16.49 -21.04
CA GLU A 227 7.30 17.14 -22.35
C GLU A 227 6.85 18.63 -22.31
N GLY A 228 6.41 19.10 -21.14
CA GLY A 228 6.06 20.51 -20.90
C GLY A 228 4.60 20.84 -21.25
N ASP A 229 3.71 19.86 -21.35
CA ASP A 229 2.28 20.09 -21.53
C ASP A 229 1.70 20.85 -20.32
N LYS A 230 1.16 22.04 -20.56
CA LYS A 230 0.68 22.93 -19.50
C LYS A 230 -0.56 22.39 -18.79
N LEU A 231 -1.42 21.65 -19.49
CA LEU A 231 -2.64 21.08 -18.89
C LEU A 231 -2.30 19.87 -18.03
N ALA A 232 -1.34 19.04 -18.49
CA ALA A 232 -0.81 17.94 -17.69
C ALA A 232 -0.09 18.46 -16.43
N LEU A 233 0.71 19.53 -16.55
CA LEU A 233 1.36 20.17 -15.40
C LEU A 233 0.33 20.72 -14.40
N ALA A 234 -0.77 21.34 -14.87
CA ALA A 234 -1.84 21.83 -14.00
C ALA A 234 -2.55 20.67 -13.28
N ALA A 235 -2.76 19.54 -13.97
CA ALA A 235 -3.34 18.33 -13.37
C ALA A 235 -2.43 17.72 -12.29
N ALA A 236 -1.12 17.68 -12.54
CA ALA A 236 -0.14 17.20 -11.58
C ALA A 236 -0.02 18.15 -10.36
N ASP A 237 -0.13 19.46 -10.57
CA ASP A 237 -0.15 20.44 -9.47
C ASP A 237 -1.42 20.29 -8.62
N THR A 238 -2.58 20.04 -9.23
CA THR A 238 -3.83 19.72 -8.50
C THR A 238 -3.65 18.47 -7.63
N MET A 239 -3.07 17.40 -8.18
CA MET A 239 -2.71 16.21 -7.40
C MET A 239 -1.83 16.56 -6.20
N ALA A 240 -0.78 17.35 -6.44
CA ALA A 240 0.21 17.71 -5.44
C ALA A 240 -0.38 18.62 -4.35
N ASP A 241 -1.28 19.54 -4.70
CA ASP A 241 -1.97 20.41 -3.74
C ASP A 241 -2.84 19.59 -2.78
N TYR A 242 -3.70 18.70 -3.30
CA TYR A 242 -4.54 17.87 -2.45
C TYR A 242 -3.72 16.91 -1.58
N LEU A 243 -2.65 16.33 -2.12
CA LEU A 243 -1.77 15.47 -1.34
C LEU A 243 -1.04 16.27 -0.25
N GLY A 244 -0.50 17.44 -0.58
CA GLY A 244 0.16 18.33 0.39
C GLY A 244 -0.76 18.76 1.52
N ARG A 245 -2.03 19.08 1.23
CA ARG A 245 -3.07 19.35 2.25
C ARG A 245 -3.33 18.15 3.15
N ALA A 246 -3.50 16.97 2.56
CA ALA A 246 -3.72 15.74 3.32
C ALA A 246 -2.57 15.47 4.28
N LEU A 247 -1.32 15.53 3.80
CA LEU A 247 -0.13 15.32 4.62
C LEU A 247 -0.04 16.35 5.77
N ALA A 248 -0.41 17.61 5.51
CA ALA A 248 -0.42 18.66 6.54
C ALA A 248 -1.46 18.39 7.63
N LEU A 249 -2.66 17.90 7.26
CA LEU A 249 -3.68 17.49 8.23
C LEU A 249 -3.22 16.28 9.05
N ILE A 250 -2.60 15.30 8.41
CA ILE A 250 -2.06 14.11 9.07
C ILE A 250 -0.92 14.50 10.03
N ALA A 251 -0.04 15.41 9.62
CA ALA A 251 1.03 15.91 10.48
C ALA A 251 0.50 16.51 11.80
N ASN A 252 -0.64 17.20 11.76
CA ASN A 252 -1.27 17.76 12.96
C ASN A 252 -1.88 16.71 13.90
N VAL A 253 -2.11 15.49 13.43
CA VAL A 253 -2.75 14.40 14.21
C VAL A 253 -1.72 13.38 14.68
N VAL A 254 -0.76 13.03 13.82
CA VAL A 254 0.19 11.93 14.05
C VAL A 254 1.57 12.43 14.43
N ASP A 255 1.96 13.65 13.95
CA ASP A 255 3.32 14.23 14.08
C ASP A 255 4.43 13.23 13.70
N PRO A 256 4.44 12.73 12.44
CA PRO A 256 5.36 11.68 12.04
C PRO A 256 6.79 12.22 11.84
N GLU A 257 7.77 11.35 12.04
CA GLU A 257 9.18 11.64 11.73
C GLU A 257 9.43 11.76 10.23
N MET A 258 8.60 11.08 9.40
CA MET A 258 8.62 11.18 7.93
C MET A 258 7.33 10.71 7.28
N PHE A 259 7.13 11.20 6.05
CA PHE A 259 6.16 10.65 5.11
C PHE A 259 6.89 9.86 4.01
N LEU A 260 6.30 8.73 3.59
CA LEU A 260 6.75 7.95 2.45
C LEU A 260 5.68 7.95 1.36
N ILE A 261 6.08 8.14 0.12
CA ILE A 261 5.22 8.01 -1.07
C ILE A 261 5.61 6.75 -1.80
N GLY A 262 4.69 5.79 -1.86
CA GLY A 262 4.83 4.51 -2.54
C GLY A 262 3.73 4.27 -3.58
N GLY A 263 3.58 3.02 -4.00
CA GLY A 263 2.64 2.62 -5.05
C GLY A 263 3.15 2.92 -6.46
N GLY A 264 2.37 2.54 -7.47
CA GLY A 264 2.80 2.60 -8.88
C GLY A 264 3.13 4.00 -9.38
N ALA A 265 2.43 5.04 -8.89
CA ALA A 265 2.68 6.43 -9.28
C ALA A 265 3.99 6.99 -8.68
N SER A 266 4.58 6.36 -7.67
CA SER A 266 5.86 6.79 -7.10
C SER A 266 7.01 6.74 -8.10
N ALA A 267 6.90 5.91 -9.15
CA ALA A 267 7.84 5.88 -10.26
C ALA A 267 7.90 7.20 -11.07
N SER A 268 6.89 8.07 -10.92
CA SER A 268 6.85 9.41 -11.53
C SER A 268 6.96 10.53 -10.49
N ALA A 269 7.52 10.25 -9.31
CA ALA A 269 7.68 11.23 -8.24
C ALA A 269 8.52 12.45 -8.64
N ASP A 270 9.42 12.29 -9.62
CA ASP A 270 10.17 13.38 -10.26
C ASP A 270 9.28 14.50 -10.81
N VAL A 271 8.04 14.19 -11.19
CA VAL A 271 7.09 15.15 -11.76
C VAL A 271 6.36 15.96 -10.70
N TYR A 272 5.97 15.36 -9.59
CA TYR A 272 5.03 15.97 -8.64
C TYR A 272 5.55 16.15 -7.22
N LEU A 273 6.59 15.42 -6.79
CA LEU A 273 6.96 15.35 -5.37
C LEU A 273 7.45 16.70 -4.81
N ASP A 274 8.17 17.49 -5.61
CA ASP A 274 8.62 18.81 -5.16
C ASP A 274 7.43 19.75 -4.97
N LYS A 275 6.41 19.67 -5.82
CA LYS A 275 5.15 20.40 -5.64
C LYS A 275 4.39 19.95 -4.39
N VAL A 276 4.36 18.64 -4.11
CA VAL A 276 3.80 18.14 -2.85
C VAL A 276 4.49 18.75 -1.64
N ARG A 277 5.83 18.84 -1.65
CA ARG A 277 6.62 19.47 -0.58
C ARG A 277 6.31 20.97 -0.43
N GLU A 278 6.18 21.69 -1.55
CA GLU A 278 5.80 23.11 -1.57
C GLU A 278 4.42 23.31 -0.94
N HIS A 279 3.41 22.59 -1.39
CA HIS A 279 2.05 22.65 -0.86
C HIS A 279 1.97 22.19 0.60
N PHE A 280 2.67 21.12 0.97
CA PHE A 280 2.76 20.68 2.37
C PHE A 280 3.28 21.81 3.28
N LYS A 281 4.40 22.45 2.91
CA LYS A 281 4.97 23.57 3.69
C LYS A 281 4.02 24.75 3.83
N GLN A 282 3.18 24.99 2.82
CA GLN A 282 2.17 26.04 2.84
C GLN A 282 1.07 25.76 3.86
N TYR A 283 0.62 24.51 4.00
CA TYR A 283 -0.50 24.13 4.84
C TYR A 283 -0.09 23.62 6.24
N ALA A 284 1.12 23.10 6.39
CA ALA A 284 1.58 22.51 7.63
C ALA A 284 1.80 23.56 8.73
N LEU A 285 1.52 23.14 9.97
CA LEU A 285 1.92 23.88 11.16
C LEU A 285 3.44 24.18 11.11
N SER A 286 3.87 25.34 11.58
CA SER A 286 5.29 25.75 11.50
C SER A 286 6.26 24.71 12.08
N ALA A 287 5.86 23.98 13.11
CA ALA A 287 6.68 22.96 13.75
C ALA A 287 6.94 21.74 12.85
N SER A 288 5.99 21.37 11.99
CA SER A 288 6.07 20.17 11.12
C SER A 288 6.43 20.47 9.65
N ARG A 289 6.69 21.75 9.29
CA ARG A 289 6.97 22.12 7.89
C ARG A 289 8.19 21.45 7.27
N GLU A 290 9.13 21.03 8.09
CA GLU A 290 10.36 20.37 7.64
C GLU A 290 10.31 18.85 7.76
N THR A 291 9.14 18.27 8.13
CA THR A 291 8.95 16.81 8.12
C THR A 291 9.27 16.27 6.72
N PRO A 292 10.26 15.35 6.60
CA PRO A 292 10.70 14.86 5.30
C PRO A 292 9.62 14.05 4.58
N ILE A 293 9.46 14.31 3.28
CA ILE A 293 8.61 13.53 2.38
C ILE A 293 9.53 12.84 1.37
N LYS A 294 9.61 11.51 1.42
CA LYS A 294 10.52 10.68 0.61
C LYS A 294 9.76 9.67 -0.22
N VAL A 295 10.42 9.13 -1.24
CA VAL A 295 9.90 7.98 -2.01
C VAL A 295 10.25 6.69 -1.27
N ALA A 296 9.30 5.77 -1.22
CA ALA A 296 9.47 4.40 -0.73
C ALA A 296 10.49 3.64 -1.61
N SER A 297 11.31 2.77 -1.02
CA SER A 297 12.43 2.13 -1.70
C SER A 297 12.18 0.68 -2.12
N LEU A 298 11.23 -0.01 -1.47
CA LEU A 298 11.00 -1.45 -1.69
C LEU A 298 10.12 -1.73 -2.93
N GLY A 299 9.48 -0.70 -3.49
CA GLY A 299 8.69 -0.82 -4.69
C GLY A 299 7.59 -1.89 -4.58
N ASN A 300 7.51 -2.77 -5.58
CA ASN A 300 6.48 -3.81 -5.64
C ASN A 300 6.67 -4.96 -4.63
N ASP A 301 7.75 -4.97 -3.86
CA ASP A 301 8.04 -6.01 -2.88
C ASP A 301 7.67 -5.57 -1.45
N ALA A 302 7.30 -4.30 -1.25
CA ALA A 302 6.94 -3.76 0.05
C ALA A 302 5.85 -4.58 0.75
N GLY A 303 4.82 -5.03 0.01
CA GLY A 303 3.73 -5.84 0.55
C GLY A 303 4.21 -7.20 1.10
N ILE A 304 5.00 -7.97 0.33
CA ILE A 304 5.51 -9.28 0.78
C ILE A 304 6.51 -9.13 1.94
N ILE A 305 7.35 -8.10 1.90
CA ILE A 305 8.33 -7.82 2.97
C ILE A 305 7.60 -7.46 4.26
N GLY A 306 6.62 -6.57 4.18
CA GLY A 306 5.84 -6.17 5.33
C GLY A 306 4.97 -7.30 5.90
N ALA A 307 4.34 -8.10 5.05
CA ALA A 307 3.60 -9.28 5.48
C ALA A 307 4.49 -10.27 6.23
N ALA A 308 5.71 -10.55 5.72
CA ALA A 308 6.69 -11.38 6.42
C ALA A 308 7.10 -10.78 7.77
N TYR A 309 7.28 -9.45 7.84
CA TYR A 309 7.61 -8.77 9.09
C TYR A 309 6.49 -8.84 10.13
N VAL A 310 5.24 -8.71 9.71
CA VAL A 310 4.06 -8.91 10.58
C VAL A 310 4.05 -10.33 11.16
N ALA A 311 4.37 -11.35 10.36
CA ALA A 311 4.48 -12.73 10.81
C ALA A 311 5.65 -12.93 11.79
N LEU A 312 6.83 -12.36 11.48
CA LEU A 312 8.02 -12.42 12.34
C LEU A 312 7.70 -11.82 13.73
N ARG A 313 7.12 -10.61 13.77
CA ARG A 313 6.74 -9.98 15.04
C ARG A 313 5.74 -10.82 15.83
N ALA A 314 4.82 -11.49 15.17
CA ALA A 314 3.81 -12.31 15.82
C ALA A 314 4.35 -13.64 16.36
N ALA A 315 5.37 -14.23 15.71
CA ALA A 315 5.99 -15.47 16.13
C ALA A 315 7.06 -15.28 17.21
N GLY A 316 7.65 -14.07 17.31
CA GLY A 316 8.71 -13.74 18.29
C GLY A 316 8.19 -13.27 19.65
N ASN A 317 6.87 -13.29 19.89
CA ASN A 317 6.25 -12.89 21.16
C ASN A 317 5.89 -14.10 22.00
#